data_0469e82379db1e673de9c15d30f65305
#
_entry.id   0469e82379db1e673de9c15d30f65305
#
_cell.length_a   1.000
_cell.length_b   1.000
_cell.length_c   1.000
_cell.angle_alpha   90.00
_cell.angle_beta   90.00
_cell.angle_gamma   90.00
#
_symmetry.space_group_name_H-M   'P 1'
#
loop_
_entity.id
_entity.type
_entity.pdbx_description
1 polymer ?
#
loop_
_entity_poly.entity_id
_entity_poly.type
_entity_poly.pdbx_seq_one_letter_code
_entity_poly.pdbx_strand_id
1 'polypeptide(L)'
;MTGAEMIVQILADQGVDVIFGYSGGAILPTYDAVFRYNAEHTGDSGVEPMPLIVPANEQGAGFMGAGYARASGKVGCVLVTSGPGATNTVTPVRDCMADSTPIVVICGQVPTNAIGTDAFQEAPVNSCLGPVAKHTFLVTDPEMLESTIRTAFEIARTGRPGPVVIDLPKDVQNWQGEFQGEGLLPVPGYRQRLHAARDNHLSDRKLARFYGMLDASKRPLIYAGGGVINGNAAEELRRFASHFGIPVTTTLMGIGAVDTREPLSMHMLGMHGLASANYAVDDCDFLIAVGARFDDRVAGLPDKFAANARHIAQFDIDPSEIGKVKPVDWSHIGVLRQDLQAVYDYGVRHRIAPDFSEWHREIADLK
;
A
#
# COMPACT_ATOMS: atom_id res chain seq x y z
N MET A 1 22.20 25.39 -1.98
CA MET A 1 22.43 24.00 -1.54
C MET A 1 22.76 23.14 -2.75
N THR A 2 23.52 22.06 -2.57
CA THR A 2 23.65 21.04 -3.61
C THR A 2 22.36 20.23 -3.73
N GLY A 3 22.12 19.62 -4.91
CA GLY A 3 20.97 18.74 -5.09
C GLY A 3 20.94 17.59 -4.06
N ALA A 4 22.12 17.07 -3.70
CA ALA A 4 22.24 16.04 -2.67
C ALA A 4 21.77 16.52 -1.27
N GLU A 5 22.12 17.74 -0.88
CA GLU A 5 21.64 18.36 0.37
C GLU A 5 20.14 18.62 0.33
N MET A 6 19.61 19.07 -0.84
CA MET A 6 18.17 19.22 -1.05
C MET A 6 17.42 17.90 -0.87
N ILE A 7 17.95 16.80 -1.43
CA ILE A 7 17.35 15.47 -1.28
C ILE A 7 17.22 15.12 0.20
N VAL A 8 18.28 15.26 0.98
CA VAL A 8 18.27 14.93 2.41
C VAL A 8 17.28 15.80 3.17
N GLN A 9 17.23 17.10 2.87
CA GLN A 9 16.24 18.00 3.48
C GLN A 9 14.80 17.59 3.13
N ILE A 10 14.53 17.22 1.87
CA ILE A 10 13.20 16.75 1.47
C ILE A 10 12.85 15.45 2.19
N LEU A 11 13.80 14.51 2.35
CA LEU A 11 13.55 13.28 3.10
C LEU A 11 13.14 13.59 4.56
N ALA A 12 13.83 14.53 5.21
CA ALA A 12 13.46 15.01 6.54
C ALA A 12 12.05 15.62 6.56
N ASP A 13 11.72 16.49 5.61
CA ASP A 13 10.39 17.11 5.47
C ASP A 13 9.28 16.06 5.23
N GLN A 14 9.60 14.93 4.56
CA GLN A 14 8.66 13.83 4.33
C GLN A 14 8.54 12.89 5.55
N GLY A 15 9.26 13.16 6.64
CA GLY A 15 9.23 12.39 7.88
C GLY A 15 10.00 11.07 7.80
N VAL A 16 11.00 10.99 6.92
CA VAL A 16 11.93 9.85 6.85
C VAL A 16 12.82 9.88 8.09
N ASP A 17 12.78 8.84 8.88
CA ASP A 17 13.56 8.67 10.11
C ASP A 17 14.58 7.52 10.03
N VAL A 18 14.59 6.79 8.92
CA VAL A 18 15.60 5.75 8.60
C VAL A 18 15.69 5.56 7.09
N ILE A 19 16.91 5.35 6.60
CA ILE A 19 17.20 5.07 5.20
C ILE A 19 17.82 3.68 5.11
N PHE A 20 17.40 2.89 4.15
CA PHE A 20 18.01 1.61 3.80
C PHE A 20 18.74 1.75 2.47
N GLY A 21 19.98 1.28 2.35
CA GLY A 21 20.65 1.48 1.09
C GLY A 21 21.96 0.74 0.94
N TYR A 22 22.46 0.72 -0.29
CA TYR A 22 23.78 0.19 -0.64
C TYR A 22 24.49 1.17 -1.53
N SER A 23 25.68 1.61 -1.12
CA SER A 23 26.41 2.69 -1.78
C SER A 23 27.02 2.27 -3.12
N GLY A 24 27.35 3.26 -3.93
CA GLY A 24 28.11 3.12 -5.17
C GLY A 24 28.32 4.48 -5.83
N GLY A 25 29.15 4.54 -6.85
CA GLY A 25 29.66 5.77 -7.41
C GLY A 25 28.66 6.84 -7.83
N ALA A 26 27.49 6.42 -8.30
CA ALA A 26 26.46 7.34 -8.80
C ALA A 26 25.59 7.95 -7.70
N ILE A 27 25.55 7.36 -6.48
CA ILE A 27 24.73 7.87 -5.36
C ILE A 27 25.59 8.49 -4.24
N LEU A 28 26.92 8.46 -4.35
CA LEU A 28 27.84 8.97 -3.33
C LEU A 28 27.57 10.41 -2.89
N PRO A 29 27.21 11.37 -3.76
CA PRO A 29 26.91 12.73 -3.30
C PRO A 29 25.76 12.77 -2.29
N THR A 30 24.70 11.99 -2.51
CA THR A 30 23.56 11.90 -1.56
C THR A 30 23.97 11.19 -0.28
N TYR A 31 24.78 10.13 -0.34
CA TYR A 31 25.30 9.45 0.86
C TYR A 31 26.15 10.41 1.72
N ASP A 32 27.04 11.16 1.11
CA ASP A 32 27.85 12.15 1.82
C ASP A 32 26.96 13.23 2.49
N ALA A 33 25.93 13.69 1.80
CA ALA A 33 24.96 14.63 2.36
C ALA A 33 24.19 14.04 3.57
N VAL A 34 23.79 12.76 3.53
CA VAL A 34 23.15 12.07 4.67
C VAL A 34 24.09 12.02 5.88
N PHE A 35 25.36 11.68 5.66
CA PHE A 35 26.34 11.64 6.77
C PHE A 35 26.60 13.03 7.36
N ARG A 36 26.70 14.07 6.52
CA ARG A 36 26.82 15.45 7.01
C ARG A 36 25.61 15.91 7.79
N TYR A 37 24.41 15.68 7.26
CA TYR A 37 23.16 15.96 7.94
C TYR A 37 23.10 15.29 9.32
N ASN A 38 23.42 14.00 9.41
CA ASN A 38 23.42 13.28 10.66
C ASN A 38 24.48 13.81 11.66
N ALA A 39 25.65 14.22 11.18
CA ALA A 39 26.70 14.80 12.04
C ALA A 39 26.29 16.16 12.62
N GLU A 40 25.56 16.98 11.85
CA GLU A 40 25.05 18.29 12.29
C GLU A 40 23.86 18.17 13.27
N HIS A 41 23.13 17.06 13.22
CA HIS A 41 21.94 16.80 14.04
C HIS A 41 22.17 15.78 15.18
N THR A 42 23.42 15.47 15.49
CA THR A 42 23.78 14.72 16.70
C THR A 42 23.80 15.63 17.92
N GLY A 43 22.94 15.37 18.90
CA GLY A 43 22.84 16.11 20.17
C GLY A 43 21.52 16.84 20.36
N ASP A 44 21.50 17.89 21.20
CA ASP A 44 20.30 18.65 21.61
C ASP A 44 19.70 19.58 20.50
N SER A 45 19.90 19.26 19.24
CA SER A 45 19.43 20.11 18.12
C SER A 45 17.88 20.10 17.93
N GLY A 46 17.18 19.17 18.58
CA GLY A 46 15.73 18.99 18.41
C GLY A 46 15.33 18.39 17.06
N VAL A 47 16.31 18.00 16.24
CA VAL A 47 16.12 17.30 14.96
C VAL A 47 16.72 15.90 15.08
N GLU A 48 15.94 14.88 14.75
CA GLU A 48 16.40 13.51 14.82
C GLU A 48 17.27 13.15 13.60
N PRO A 49 18.38 12.42 13.79
CA PRO A 49 19.18 11.93 12.69
C PRO A 49 18.42 10.89 11.85
N MET A 50 18.78 10.76 10.59
CA MET A 50 18.29 9.70 9.70
C MET A 50 19.36 8.60 9.53
N PRO A 51 19.39 7.57 10.41
CA PRO A 51 20.38 6.50 10.29
C PRO A 51 20.27 5.80 8.91
N LEU A 52 21.43 5.55 8.32
CA LEU A 52 21.56 4.81 7.07
C LEU A 52 21.96 3.37 7.37
N ILE A 53 21.06 2.42 7.13
CA ILE A 53 21.29 1.00 7.35
C ILE A 53 21.73 0.35 6.04
N VAL A 54 22.92 -0.27 6.06
CA VAL A 54 23.52 -0.93 4.89
C VAL A 54 23.43 -2.45 5.04
N PRO A 55 22.55 -3.13 4.29
CA PRO A 55 22.50 -4.60 4.25
C PRO A 55 23.58 -5.20 3.35
N ALA A 56 23.55 -6.52 3.15
CA ALA A 56 24.51 -7.23 2.31
C ALA A 56 24.37 -6.92 0.81
N ASN A 57 23.20 -6.47 0.36
CA ASN A 57 22.92 -6.09 -1.03
C ASN A 57 21.68 -5.17 -1.13
N GLU A 58 21.44 -4.62 -2.32
CA GLU A 58 20.34 -3.69 -2.59
C GLU A 58 18.95 -4.32 -2.51
N GLN A 59 18.84 -5.60 -2.85
CA GLN A 59 17.58 -6.36 -2.66
C GLN A 59 17.22 -6.41 -1.18
N GLY A 60 18.20 -6.64 -0.30
CA GLY A 60 18.02 -6.59 1.15
C GLY A 60 17.58 -5.21 1.62
N ALA A 61 18.15 -4.12 1.07
CA ALA A 61 17.72 -2.75 1.37
C ALA A 61 16.25 -2.51 1.01
N GLY A 62 15.83 -2.96 -0.18
CA GLY A 62 14.44 -2.88 -0.62
C GLY A 62 13.48 -3.63 0.31
N PHE A 63 13.81 -4.86 0.73
CA PHE A 63 12.99 -5.62 1.66
C PHE A 63 13.00 -5.05 3.09
N MET A 64 14.10 -4.45 3.55
CA MET A 64 14.12 -3.72 4.83
C MET A 64 13.19 -2.50 4.78
N GLY A 65 13.22 -1.71 3.68
CA GLY A 65 12.30 -0.61 3.44
C GLY A 65 10.83 -1.06 3.42
N ALA A 66 10.56 -2.20 2.77
CA ALA A 66 9.22 -2.81 2.75
C ALA A 66 8.76 -3.25 4.15
N GLY A 67 9.62 -3.93 4.91
CA GLY A 67 9.34 -4.34 6.27
C GLY A 67 9.08 -3.16 7.21
N TYR A 68 9.90 -2.11 7.08
CA TYR A 68 9.71 -0.86 7.81
C TYR A 68 8.36 -0.20 7.49
N ALA A 69 8.01 -0.10 6.20
CA ALA A 69 6.74 0.50 5.78
C ALA A 69 5.53 -0.25 6.34
N ARG A 70 5.56 -1.59 6.31
CA ARG A 70 4.50 -2.45 6.85
C ARG A 70 4.35 -2.32 8.37
N ALA A 71 5.47 -2.20 9.09
CA ALA A 71 5.47 -2.14 10.55
C ALA A 71 5.14 -0.75 11.10
N SER A 72 5.60 0.31 10.44
CA SER A 72 5.46 1.69 10.92
C SER A 72 4.26 2.43 10.35
N GLY A 73 3.74 1.99 9.19
CA GLY A 73 2.74 2.73 8.41
C GLY A 73 3.32 3.94 7.66
N LYS A 74 4.64 4.16 7.70
CA LYS A 74 5.34 5.22 6.98
C LYS A 74 5.80 4.74 5.59
N VAL A 75 6.27 5.65 4.75
CA VAL A 75 6.91 5.31 3.48
C VAL A 75 8.34 4.83 3.73
N GLY A 76 8.69 3.63 3.27
CA GLY A 76 10.07 3.14 3.33
C GLY A 76 10.95 3.90 2.34
N CYS A 77 12.14 4.33 2.78
CA CYS A 77 13.10 5.05 1.95
C CYS A 77 14.32 4.18 1.64
N VAL A 78 14.65 4.04 0.34
CA VAL A 78 15.73 3.18 -0.13
C VAL A 78 16.66 3.99 -1.05
N LEU A 79 17.96 3.99 -0.77
CA LEU A 79 18.99 4.64 -1.60
C LEU A 79 19.95 3.60 -2.18
N VAL A 80 20.04 3.54 -3.51
CA VAL A 80 20.92 2.59 -4.22
C VAL A 80 21.67 3.29 -5.36
N THR A 81 22.73 2.66 -5.83
CA THR A 81 23.49 3.19 -6.96
C THR A 81 22.86 2.82 -8.31
N SER A 82 23.50 3.23 -9.41
CA SER A 82 23.10 2.93 -10.79
C SER A 82 23.30 1.46 -11.16
N GLY A 83 22.86 1.10 -12.36
CA GLY A 83 23.09 -0.21 -12.97
C GLY A 83 22.62 -1.36 -12.07
N PRO A 84 23.58 -2.22 -11.63
CA PRO A 84 23.23 -3.36 -10.79
C PRO A 84 22.58 -2.95 -9.47
N GLY A 85 22.89 -1.77 -8.92
CA GLY A 85 22.24 -1.25 -7.72
C GLY A 85 20.74 -1.05 -7.92
N ALA A 86 20.36 -0.40 -9.01
CA ALA A 86 18.95 -0.20 -9.36
C ALA A 86 18.26 -1.52 -9.72
N THR A 87 18.87 -2.35 -10.58
CA THR A 87 18.24 -3.60 -11.04
C THR A 87 18.08 -4.64 -9.95
N ASN A 88 18.94 -4.66 -8.92
CA ASN A 88 18.76 -5.52 -7.74
C ASN A 88 17.52 -5.16 -6.91
N THR A 89 16.90 -4.00 -7.10
CA THR A 89 15.68 -3.61 -6.42
C THR A 89 14.39 -4.08 -7.11
N VAL A 90 14.48 -4.71 -8.30
CA VAL A 90 13.30 -5.17 -9.06
C VAL A 90 12.39 -6.08 -8.21
N THR A 91 12.96 -7.06 -7.51
CA THR A 91 12.19 -8.02 -6.71
C THR A 91 11.44 -7.33 -5.56
N PRO A 92 12.06 -6.55 -4.66
CA PRO A 92 11.34 -5.86 -3.59
C PRO A 92 10.35 -4.82 -4.12
N VAL A 93 10.64 -4.13 -5.21
CA VAL A 93 9.69 -3.20 -5.85
C VAL A 93 8.46 -3.96 -6.35
N ARG A 94 8.64 -5.12 -7.02
CA ARG A 94 7.52 -5.93 -7.48
C ARG A 94 6.70 -6.50 -6.31
N ASP A 95 7.34 -6.93 -5.24
CA ASP A 95 6.68 -7.38 -4.00
C ASP A 95 5.84 -6.27 -3.38
N CYS A 96 6.42 -5.08 -3.22
CA CYS A 96 5.71 -3.90 -2.71
C CYS A 96 4.51 -3.50 -3.59
N MET A 97 4.64 -3.62 -4.91
CA MET A 97 3.52 -3.36 -5.82
C MET A 97 2.40 -4.38 -5.66
N ALA A 98 2.74 -5.65 -5.48
CA ALA A 98 1.76 -6.70 -5.23
C ALA A 98 1.01 -6.49 -3.91
N ASP A 99 1.72 -6.14 -2.84
CA ASP A 99 1.18 -6.04 -1.49
C ASP A 99 0.72 -4.63 -1.10
N SER A 100 0.76 -3.69 -2.05
CA SER A 100 0.36 -2.28 -1.82
C SER A 100 1.17 -1.64 -0.68
N THR A 101 2.49 -1.89 -0.66
CA THR A 101 3.42 -1.39 0.35
C THR A 101 4.10 -0.12 -0.17
N PRO A 102 4.00 1.02 0.52
CA PRO A 102 4.58 2.27 0.07
C PRO A 102 6.09 2.31 0.35
N ILE A 103 6.90 2.32 -0.70
CA ILE A 103 8.33 2.62 -0.63
C ILE A 103 8.72 3.64 -1.71
N VAL A 104 9.73 4.44 -1.43
CA VAL A 104 10.41 5.29 -2.43
C VAL A 104 11.83 4.79 -2.57
N VAL A 105 12.19 4.39 -3.79
CA VAL A 105 13.54 3.94 -4.14
C VAL A 105 14.21 5.03 -4.97
N ILE A 106 15.28 5.62 -4.46
CA ILE A 106 16.10 6.60 -5.16
C ILE A 106 17.34 5.88 -5.69
N CYS A 107 17.39 5.72 -7.01
CA CYS A 107 18.50 5.11 -7.71
C CYS A 107 19.44 6.21 -8.24
N GLY A 108 20.71 6.15 -7.89
CA GLY A 108 21.68 6.98 -8.60
C GLY A 108 21.76 6.57 -10.08
N GLN A 109 22.05 7.51 -10.96
CA GLN A 109 22.25 7.29 -12.40
C GLN A 109 23.55 7.92 -12.87
N VAL A 110 24.07 7.47 -13.99
CA VAL A 110 25.16 8.15 -14.68
C VAL A 110 24.78 9.60 -14.98
N PRO A 111 25.73 10.52 -15.16
CA PRO A 111 25.41 11.91 -15.52
C PRO A 111 24.49 12.00 -16.74
N THR A 112 23.68 13.03 -16.81
CA THR A 112 22.63 13.20 -17.85
C THR A 112 23.21 13.09 -19.28
N ASN A 113 24.42 13.61 -19.51
CA ASN A 113 25.11 13.55 -20.81
C ASN A 113 25.66 12.16 -21.17
N ALA A 114 25.70 11.23 -20.22
CA ALA A 114 26.16 9.86 -20.43
C ALA A 114 25.00 8.85 -20.57
N ILE A 115 23.75 9.25 -20.31
CA ILE A 115 22.58 8.39 -20.48
C ILE A 115 22.43 8.00 -21.96
N GLY A 116 22.30 6.69 -22.22
CA GLY A 116 22.16 6.13 -23.57
C GLY A 116 23.47 5.90 -24.29
N THR A 117 24.62 5.97 -23.60
CA THR A 117 25.96 5.76 -24.19
C THR A 117 26.59 4.42 -23.78
N ASP A 118 25.85 3.54 -23.12
CA ASP A 118 26.36 2.30 -22.50
C ASP A 118 27.51 2.59 -21.49
N ALA A 119 27.36 3.67 -20.73
CA ALA A 119 28.34 4.06 -19.73
C ALA A 119 28.45 3.01 -18.62
N PHE A 120 29.59 2.99 -17.92
CA PHE A 120 29.84 2.03 -16.85
C PHE A 120 28.73 2.08 -15.79
N GLN A 121 28.09 0.91 -15.53
CA GLN A 121 26.97 0.78 -14.64
C GLN A 121 25.73 1.64 -14.99
N GLU A 122 25.54 1.96 -16.26
CA GLU A 122 24.27 2.49 -16.74
C GLU A 122 23.22 1.37 -16.81
N ALA A 123 21.97 1.68 -16.47
CA ALA A 123 20.82 0.83 -16.76
C ALA A 123 19.61 1.68 -17.11
N PRO A 124 18.72 1.21 -17.99
CA PRO A 124 17.48 1.89 -18.32
C PRO A 124 16.45 1.66 -17.18
N VAL A 125 16.64 2.33 -16.03
CA VAL A 125 15.92 2.12 -14.78
C VAL A 125 14.40 2.18 -14.97
N ASN A 126 13.91 3.19 -15.70
CA ASN A 126 12.48 3.34 -15.98
C ASN A 126 11.92 2.19 -16.82
N SER A 127 12.70 1.62 -17.73
CA SER A 127 12.27 0.45 -18.51
C SER A 127 12.29 -0.84 -17.71
N CYS A 128 13.25 -0.99 -16.79
CA CYS A 128 13.36 -2.17 -15.94
C CYS A 128 12.33 -2.19 -14.80
N LEU A 129 12.10 -1.05 -14.16
CA LEU A 129 11.29 -0.93 -12.95
C LEU A 129 9.88 -0.40 -13.22
N GLY A 130 9.64 0.32 -14.32
CA GLY A 130 8.34 0.86 -14.69
C GLY A 130 7.19 -0.17 -14.67
N PRO A 131 7.34 -1.35 -15.29
CA PRO A 131 6.28 -2.37 -15.30
C PRO A 131 5.96 -2.99 -13.93
N VAL A 132 6.86 -2.84 -12.96
CA VAL A 132 6.72 -3.45 -11.62
C VAL A 132 6.55 -2.43 -10.49
N ALA A 133 6.66 -1.13 -10.80
CA ALA A 133 6.44 -0.03 -9.87
C ALA A 133 5.07 0.63 -10.07
N LYS A 134 4.61 1.36 -9.07
CA LYS A 134 3.43 2.22 -9.19
C LYS A 134 3.69 3.41 -10.09
N HIS A 135 4.89 3.99 -9.99
CA HIS A 135 5.37 5.07 -10.84
C HIS A 135 6.90 5.12 -10.86
N THR A 136 7.47 5.67 -11.95
CA THR A 136 8.89 5.92 -12.06
C THR A 136 9.14 7.33 -12.56
N PHE A 137 10.21 7.97 -12.08
CA PHE A 137 10.68 9.28 -12.54
C PHE A 137 12.14 9.18 -13.01
N LEU A 138 12.49 9.94 -14.01
CA LEU A 138 13.87 10.25 -14.37
C LEU A 138 14.06 11.78 -14.26
N VAL A 139 14.95 12.23 -13.38
CA VAL A 139 15.16 13.65 -13.10
C VAL A 139 16.32 14.17 -13.94
N THR A 140 16.03 14.67 -15.13
CA THR A 140 17.05 15.26 -16.01
C THR A 140 17.18 16.78 -15.87
N ASP A 141 16.17 17.43 -15.32
CA ASP A 141 16.16 18.85 -15.00
C ASP A 141 16.32 19.03 -13.48
N PRO A 142 17.43 19.60 -13.01
CA PRO A 142 17.67 19.76 -11.58
C PRO A 142 16.66 20.70 -10.88
N GLU A 143 16.03 21.63 -11.60
CA GLU A 143 14.98 22.51 -11.04
C GLU A 143 13.72 21.72 -10.67
N MET A 144 13.52 20.55 -11.27
CA MET A 144 12.39 19.65 -10.95
C MET A 144 12.68 18.66 -9.81
N LEU A 145 13.90 18.66 -9.25
CA LEU A 145 14.33 17.70 -8.23
C LEU A 145 13.39 17.68 -7.02
N GLU A 146 13.15 18.84 -6.44
CA GLU A 146 12.34 18.98 -5.22
C GLU A 146 10.90 18.49 -5.43
N SER A 147 10.25 19.06 -6.44
CA SER A 147 8.87 18.71 -6.76
C SER A 147 8.70 17.24 -7.15
N THR A 148 9.71 16.63 -7.80
CA THR A 148 9.71 15.21 -8.16
C THR A 148 9.75 14.32 -6.92
N ILE A 149 10.67 14.56 -5.98
CA ILE A 149 10.79 13.72 -4.79
C ILE A 149 9.52 13.83 -3.91
N ARG A 150 9.03 15.06 -3.68
CA ARG A 150 7.78 15.28 -2.92
C ARG A 150 6.59 14.58 -3.58
N THR A 151 6.48 14.65 -4.90
CA THR A 151 5.43 13.94 -5.65
C THR A 151 5.59 12.42 -5.57
N ALA A 152 6.81 11.90 -5.58
CA ALA A 152 7.06 10.47 -5.42
C ALA A 152 6.52 9.95 -4.07
N PHE A 153 6.77 10.68 -2.98
CA PHE A 153 6.22 10.34 -1.67
C PHE A 153 4.68 10.45 -1.63
N GLU A 154 4.11 11.49 -2.26
CA GLU A 154 2.65 11.61 -2.39
C GLU A 154 2.07 10.39 -3.12
N ILE A 155 2.62 10.03 -4.29
CA ILE A 155 2.16 8.88 -5.08
C ILE A 155 2.32 7.57 -4.30
N ALA A 156 3.44 7.38 -3.59
CA ALA A 156 3.68 6.15 -2.85
C ALA A 156 2.61 5.86 -1.79
N ARG A 157 2.16 6.89 -1.06
CA ARG A 157 1.25 6.75 0.10
C ARG A 157 -0.24 6.98 -0.19
N THR A 158 -0.62 7.53 -1.36
CA THR A 158 -2.01 7.92 -1.65
C THR A 158 -2.71 6.97 -2.61
N GLY A 159 -4.04 6.94 -2.60
CA GLY A 159 -4.83 5.94 -3.32
C GLY A 159 -4.48 4.53 -2.83
N ARG A 160 -4.34 3.56 -3.75
CA ARG A 160 -3.71 2.28 -3.42
C ARG A 160 -2.21 2.53 -3.21
N PRO A 161 -1.63 2.32 -2.01
CA PRO A 161 -0.20 2.52 -1.79
C PRO A 161 0.67 1.63 -2.68
N GLY A 162 1.92 2.04 -2.92
CA GLY A 162 2.82 1.23 -3.72
C GLY A 162 4.19 1.88 -3.94
N PRO A 163 5.12 1.17 -4.56
CA PRO A 163 6.50 1.61 -4.76
C PRO A 163 6.61 2.67 -5.84
N VAL A 164 7.42 3.69 -5.57
CA VAL A 164 7.81 4.70 -6.57
C VAL A 164 9.32 4.70 -6.68
N VAL A 165 9.82 4.76 -7.91
CA VAL A 165 11.27 4.77 -8.21
C VAL A 165 11.66 6.10 -8.80
N ILE A 166 12.76 6.65 -8.33
CA ILE A 166 13.36 7.89 -8.83
C ILE A 166 14.74 7.56 -9.37
N ASP A 167 14.93 7.74 -10.65
CA ASP A 167 16.20 7.60 -11.35
C ASP A 167 16.89 8.98 -11.37
N LEU A 168 18.03 9.10 -10.66
CA LEU A 168 18.62 10.37 -10.27
C LEU A 168 20.07 10.51 -10.76
N PRO A 169 20.31 11.25 -11.86
CA PRO A 169 21.65 11.47 -12.38
C PRO A 169 22.60 12.15 -11.41
N LYS A 170 23.89 11.79 -11.48
CA LYS A 170 24.93 12.28 -10.58
C LYS A 170 25.18 13.78 -10.68
N ASP A 171 25.07 14.34 -11.86
CA ASP A 171 25.19 15.78 -12.09
C ASP A 171 24.05 16.58 -11.47
N VAL A 172 22.83 16.04 -11.43
CA VAL A 172 21.70 16.62 -10.72
C VAL A 172 21.95 16.65 -9.21
N GLN A 173 22.54 15.58 -8.63
CA GLN A 173 22.92 15.57 -7.21
C GLN A 173 23.99 16.62 -6.88
N ASN A 174 24.92 16.91 -7.84
CA ASN A 174 25.96 17.88 -7.67
C ASN A 174 25.57 19.31 -8.06
N TRP A 175 24.42 19.50 -8.71
CA TRP A 175 23.90 20.80 -9.08
C TRP A 175 23.73 21.70 -7.86
N GLN A 176 23.92 23.00 -8.01
CA GLN A 176 23.70 23.98 -6.95
C GLN A 176 22.54 24.89 -7.30
N GLY A 177 21.57 24.99 -6.38
CA GLY A 177 20.40 25.82 -6.55
C GLY A 177 19.84 26.31 -5.22
N GLU A 178 18.70 26.95 -5.31
CA GLU A 178 17.93 27.47 -4.17
C GLU A 178 16.88 26.44 -3.76
N PHE A 179 16.86 26.08 -2.48
CA PHE A 179 15.84 25.19 -1.92
C PHE A 179 14.55 25.96 -1.66
N GLN A 180 13.44 25.52 -2.24
CA GLN A 180 12.12 26.17 -2.13
C GLN A 180 11.32 25.68 -0.94
N GLY A 181 11.52 24.44 -0.50
CA GLY A 181 10.81 23.80 0.61
C GLY A 181 9.40 23.31 0.26
N GLU A 182 8.94 23.49 -0.96
CA GLU A 182 7.59 23.16 -1.39
C GLU A 182 7.52 22.76 -2.88
N GLY A 183 6.34 22.46 -3.34
CA GLY A 183 6.07 22.16 -4.74
C GLY A 183 5.80 20.68 -5.01
N LEU A 184 4.89 20.45 -5.95
CA LEU A 184 4.50 19.13 -6.43
C LEU A 184 4.38 19.17 -7.96
N LEU A 185 4.86 18.13 -8.61
CA LEU A 185 4.66 17.99 -10.05
C LEU A 185 3.18 17.89 -10.44
N PRO A 186 2.77 18.47 -11.57
CA PRO A 186 1.48 18.17 -12.16
C PRO A 186 1.48 16.75 -12.73
N VAL A 187 0.80 15.81 -12.06
CA VAL A 187 0.56 14.45 -12.56
C VAL A 187 -0.87 14.39 -13.12
N PRO A 188 -1.04 14.44 -14.46
CA PRO A 188 -2.36 14.57 -15.06
C PRO A 188 -3.33 13.48 -14.61
N GLY A 189 -4.52 13.88 -14.14
CA GLY A 189 -5.58 12.99 -13.70
C GLY A 189 -5.33 12.26 -12.36
N TYR A 190 -4.13 12.31 -11.77
CA TYR A 190 -3.84 11.55 -10.55
C TYR A 190 -4.63 12.10 -9.34
N ARG A 191 -4.46 13.39 -9.02
CA ARG A 191 -5.16 14.02 -7.88
C ARG A 191 -6.66 14.07 -8.08
N GLN A 192 -7.13 14.25 -9.33
CA GLN A 192 -8.56 14.17 -9.65
C GLN A 192 -9.15 12.80 -9.29
N ARG A 193 -8.43 11.70 -9.59
CA ARG A 193 -8.87 10.33 -9.21
C ARG A 193 -8.88 10.14 -7.69
N LEU A 194 -7.88 10.68 -6.97
CA LEU A 194 -7.85 10.63 -5.50
C LEU A 194 -9.05 11.36 -4.89
N HIS A 195 -9.34 12.56 -5.39
CA HIS A 195 -10.50 13.34 -4.93
C HIS A 195 -11.81 12.62 -5.27
N ALA A 196 -11.94 12.09 -6.49
CA ALA A 196 -13.12 11.36 -6.90
C ALA A 196 -13.38 10.11 -6.02
N ALA A 197 -12.33 9.38 -5.61
CA ALA A 197 -12.48 8.24 -4.70
C ALA A 197 -12.87 8.70 -3.27
N ARG A 198 -12.27 9.79 -2.79
CA ARG A 198 -12.58 10.35 -1.47
C ARG A 198 -14.00 10.90 -1.37
N ASP A 199 -14.47 11.54 -2.44
CA ASP A 199 -15.75 12.22 -2.49
C ASP A 199 -16.89 11.30 -3.00
N ASN A 200 -16.58 10.04 -3.32
CA ASN A 200 -17.56 9.03 -3.73
C ASN A 200 -18.24 8.39 -2.52
N HIS A 201 -19.20 9.10 -1.95
CA HIS A 201 -19.94 8.60 -0.79
C HIS A 201 -21.01 7.55 -1.17
N LEU A 202 -21.26 6.60 -0.27
CA LEU A 202 -22.31 5.61 -0.41
C LEU A 202 -23.70 6.28 -0.36
N SER A 203 -24.46 6.15 -1.45
CA SER A 203 -25.85 6.62 -1.49
C SER A 203 -26.77 5.68 -0.74
N ASP A 204 -27.89 6.19 -0.20
CA ASP A 204 -28.92 5.37 0.46
C ASP A 204 -29.43 4.24 -0.43
N ARG A 205 -29.51 4.43 -1.75
CA ARG A 205 -29.88 3.36 -2.70
C ARG A 205 -28.85 2.23 -2.72
N LYS A 206 -27.54 2.55 -2.72
CA LYS A 206 -26.47 1.54 -2.66
C LYS A 206 -26.49 0.81 -1.31
N LEU A 207 -26.68 1.54 -0.23
CA LEU A 207 -26.78 0.99 1.13
C LEU A 207 -28.00 0.07 1.28
N ALA A 208 -29.17 0.49 0.80
CA ALA A 208 -30.38 -0.33 0.79
C ALA A 208 -30.18 -1.65 0.03
N ARG A 209 -29.49 -1.60 -1.15
CA ARG A 209 -29.19 -2.81 -1.91
C ARG A 209 -28.21 -3.74 -1.15
N PHE A 210 -27.18 -3.18 -0.51
CA PHE A 210 -26.24 -3.95 0.32
C PHE A 210 -26.97 -4.66 1.47
N TYR A 211 -27.81 -3.94 2.19
CA TYR A 211 -28.58 -4.51 3.30
C TYR A 211 -29.66 -5.48 2.84
N GLY A 212 -30.22 -5.30 1.65
CA GLY A 212 -31.11 -6.29 1.06
C GLY A 212 -30.43 -7.65 0.80
N MET A 213 -29.15 -7.63 0.43
CA MET A 213 -28.35 -8.87 0.31
C MET A 213 -28.02 -9.46 1.68
N LEU A 214 -27.72 -8.63 2.66
CA LEU A 214 -27.44 -9.08 4.03
C LEU A 214 -28.67 -9.69 4.70
N ASP A 215 -29.85 -9.10 4.52
CA ASP A 215 -31.13 -9.59 5.05
C ASP A 215 -31.56 -10.92 4.42
N ALA A 216 -31.22 -11.12 3.13
CA ALA A 216 -31.47 -12.38 2.44
C ALA A 216 -30.46 -13.49 2.79
N SER A 217 -29.34 -13.13 3.44
CA SER A 217 -28.27 -14.05 3.81
C SER A 217 -28.57 -14.75 5.13
N LYS A 218 -28.10 -15.99 5.24
CA LYS A 218 -28.05 -16.77 6.48
C LYS A 218 -26.64 -17.02 6.98
N ARG A 219 -25.67 -16.95 6.09
CA ARG A 219 -24.25 -17.27 6.34
C ARG A 219 -23.33 -16.17 5.77
N PRO A 220 -23.47 -14.90 6.21
CA PRO A 220 -22.59 -13.85 5.74
C PRO A 220 -21.19 -14.03 6.31
N LEU A 221 -20.18 -13.65 5.52
CA LEU A 221 -18.78 -13.68 5.92
C LEU A 221 -18.05 -12.43 5.39
N ILE A 222 -17.31 -11.75 6.25
CA ILE A 222 -16.40 -10.69 5.84
C ILE A 222 -15.04 -11.30 5.49
N TYR A 223 -14.53 -10.94 4.32
CA TYR A 223 -13.21 -11.26 3.82
C TYR A 223 -12.35 -9.99 3.83
N ALA A 224 -11.57 -9.80 4.91
CA ALA A 224 -10.81 -8.59 5.17
C ALA A 224 -9.38 -8.70 4.65
N GLY A 225 -8.99 -7.80 3.75
CA GLY A 225 -7.64 -7.73 3.18
C GLY A 225 -6.76 -6.62 3.75
N GLY A 226 -5.57 -6.47 3.17
CA GLY A 226 -4.58 -5.44 3.54
C GLY A 226 -5.09 -4.00 3.40
N GLY A 227 -6.11 -3.77 2.57
CA GLY A 227 -6.74 -2.46 2.45
C GLY A 227 -7.37 -1.96 3.74
N VAL A 228 -7.78 -2.85 4.65
CA VAL A 228 -8.29 -2.49 5.99
C VAL A 228 -7.18 -1.88 6.84
N ILE A 229 -5.98 -2.46 6.80
CA ILE A 229 -4.80 -1.99 7.54
C ILE A 229 -4.30 -0.67 6.91
N ASN A 230 -4.04 -0.68 5.59
CA ASN A 230 -3.53 0.49 4.86
C ASN A 230 -4.49 1.69 4.91
N GLY A 231 -5.80 1.42 4.95
CA GLY A 231 -6.85 2.44 5.04
C GLY A 231 -7.17 2.89 6.48
N ASN A 232 -6.45 2.35 7.48
CA ASN A 232 -6.70 2.60 8.91
C ASN A 232 -8.20 2.45 9.27
N ALA A 233 -8.83 1.35 8.78
CA ALA A 233 -10.26 1.10 8.87
C ALA A 233 -10.61 -0.10 9.79
N ALA A 234 -9.63 -0.58 10.58
CA ALA A 234 -9.81 -1.76 11.42
C ALA A 234 -10.85 -1.56 12.54
N GLU A 235 -10.93 -0.35 13.10
CA GLU A 235 -11.93 -0.02 14.13
C GLU A 235 -13.35 -0.04 13.57
N GLU A 236 -13.56 0.59 12.42
CA GLU A 236 -14.84 0.64 11.73
C GLU A 236 -15.27 -0.77 11.27
N LEU A 237 -14.34 -1.59 10.80
CA LEU A 237 -14.59 -2.98 10.45
C LEU A 237 -15.07 -3.78 11.67
N ARG A 238 -14.35 -3.71 12.79
CA ARG A 238 -14.70 -4.41 14.03
C ARG A 238 -16.07 -4.00 14.55
N ARG A 239 -16.36 -2.69 14.55
CA ARG A 239 -17.64 -2.15 14.96
C ARG A 239 -18.78 -2.66 14.07
N PHE A 240 -18.59 -2.65 12.76
CA PHE A 240 -19.57 -3.17 11.80
C PHE A 240 -19.78 -4.67 11.99
N ALA A 241 -18.71 -5.46 12.00
CA ALA A 241 -18.77 -6.91 12.15
C ALA A 241 -19.43 -7.34 13.47
N SER A 242 -19.02 -6.75 14.59
CA SER A 242 -19.53 -7.07 15.92
C SER A 242 -21.02 -6.68 16.08
N HIS A 243 -21.40 -5.48 15.60
CA HIS A 243 -22.79 -5.01 15.74
C HIS A 243 -23.79 -5.88 14.98
N PHE A 244 -23.44 -6.32 13.77
CA PHE A 244 -24.32 -7.14 12.94
C PHE A 244 -24.06 -8.65 13.08
N GLY A 245 -23.13 -9.06 13.94
CA GLY A 245 -22.83 -10.47 14.18
C GLY A 245 -22.22 -11.17 12.97
N ILE A 246 -21.42 -10.49 12.13
CA ILE A 246 -20.86 -11.06 10.92
C ILE A 246 -19.45 -11.58 11.19
N PRO A 247 -19.17 -12.88 10.96
CA PRO A 247 -17.84 -13.43 11.11
C PRO A 247 -16.83 -12.81 10.14
N VAL A 248 -15.55 -12.79 10.55
CA VAL A 248 -14.47 -12.16 9.77
C VAL A 248 -13.32 -13.15 9.57
N THR A 249 -12.95 -13.37 8.32
CA THR A 249 -11.69 -14.00 7.94
C THR A 249 -10.73 -12.98 7.31
N THR A 250 -9.43 -13.17 7.46
CA THR A 250 -8.42 -12.21 6.99
C THR A 250 -7.46 -12.83 5.98
N THR A 251 -6.99 -12.03 5.03
CA THR A 251 -5.78 -12.38 4.28
C THR A 251 -4.55 -12.26 5.17
N LEU A 252 -3.39 -12.73 4.69
CA LEU A 252 -2.10 -12.49 5.35
C LEU A 252 -1.88 -11.00 5.64
N MET A 253 -2.14 -10.13 4.66
CA MET A 253 -1.98 -8.68 4.79
C MET A 253 -3.10 -8.02 5.63
N GLY A 254 -4.19 -8.73 5.92
CA GLY A 254 -5.28 -8.28 6.77
C GLY A 254 -5.15 -8.71 8.23
N ILE A 255 -4.11 -9.47 8.58
CA ILE A 255 -3.84 -9.90 9.97
C ILE A 255 -3.67 -8.65 10.85
N GLY A 256 -4.37 -8.62 11.99
CA GLY A 256 -4.43 -7.47 12.89
C GLY A 256 -5.67 -6.59 12.70
N ALA A 257 -6.45 -6.78 11.62
CA ALA A 257 -7.72 -6.06 11.41
C ALA A 257 -8.75 -6.40 12.51
N VAL A 258 -8.78 -7.64 12.97
CA VAL A 258 -9.64 -8.11 14.06
C VAL A 258 -8.84 -8.87 15.11
N ASP A 259 -9.33 -8.87 16.36
CA ASP A 259 -8.74 -9.69 17.43
C ASP A 259 -9.05 -11.17 17.17
N THR A 260 -8.01 -11.99 17.08
CA THR A 260 -8.16 -13.42 16.81
C THR A 260 -8.77 -14.22 17.98
N ARG A 261 -8.89 -13.61 19.16
CA ARG A 261 -9.55 -14.19 20.34
C ARG A 261 -11.08 -14.02 20.31
N GLU A 262 -11.58 -13.13 19.47
CA GLU A 262 -13.02 -12.89 19.34
C GLU A 262 -13.74 -14.11 18.74
N PRO A 263 -14.94 -14.47 19.23
CA PRO A 263 -15.68 -15.64 18.76
C PRO A 263 -15.98 -15.63 17.26
N LEU A 264 -16.17 -14.46 16.68
CA LEU A 264 -16.47 -14.28 15.24
C LEU A 264 -15.22 -14.17 14.37
N SER A 265 -13.99 -14.22 14.93
CA SER A 265 -12.76 -14.26 14.14
C SER A 265 -12.52 -15.67 13.60
N MET A 266 -12.48 -15.81 12.28
CA MET A 266 -12.14 -17.06 11.58
C MET A 266 -10.65 -17.18 11.26
N HIS A 267 -9.80 -16.25 11.74
CA HIS A 267 -8.39 -16.19 11.44
C HIS A 267 -8.09 -16.03 9.94
N MET A 268 -6.91 -16.51 9.49
CA MET A 268 -6.45 -16.38 8.12
C MET A 268 -6.99 -17.52 7.24
N LEU A 269 -7.48 -17.14 6.05
CA LEU A 269 -7.90 -18.06 5.00
C LEU A 269 -6.79 -18.28 3.95
N GLY A 270 -7.09 -19.11 2.96
CA GLY A 270 -6.25 -19.37 1.79
C GLY A 270 -5.36 -20.59 1.95
N MET A 271 -4.39 -20.74 1.03
CA MET A 271 -3.52 -21.93 0.93
C MET A 271 -2.75 -22.23 2.23
N HIS A 272 -2.35 -21.20 2.96
CA HIS A 272 -1.62 -21.29 4.23
C HIS A 272 -2.47 -20.94 5.44
N GLY A 273 -3.79 -20.78 5.24
CA GLY A 273 -4.75 -20.45 6.29
C GLY A 273 -5.29 -21.68 7.02
N LEU A 274 -6.20 -21.42 7.95
CA LEU A 274 -6.87 -22.47 8.70
C LEU A 274 -7.95 -23.16 7.87
N ALA A 275 -8.13 -24.47 8.06
CA ALA A 275 -9.20 -25.23 7.42
C ALA A 275 -10.58 -24.65 7.74
N SER A 276 -10.83 -24.29 9.02
CA SER A 276 -12.06 -23.65 9.45
C SER A 276 -12.39 -22.36 8.70
N ALA A 277 -11.37 -21.52 8.44
CA ALA A 277 -11.55 -20.29 7.65
C ALA A 277 -11.94 -20.59 6.20
N ASN A 278 -11.30 -21.59 5.59
CA ASN A 278 -11.59 -22.00 4.22
C ASN A 278 -12.98 -22.64 4.10
N TYR A 279 -13.39 -23.50 5.04
CA TYR A 279 -14.75 -24.05 5.09
C TYR A 279 -15.80 -22.95 5.27
N ALA A 280 -15.54 -21.96 6.14
CA ALA A 280 -16.46 -20.83 6.29
C ALA A 280 -16.65 -20.03 4.99
N VAL A 281 -15.58 -19.89 4.17
CA VAL A 281 -15.68 -19.26 2.84
C VAL A 281 -16.49 -20.12 1.87
N ASP A 282 -16.29 -21.45 1.89
CA ASP A 282 -17.05 -22.35 1.02
C ASP A 282 -18.53 -22.40 1.39
N ASP A 283 -18.86 -22.34 2.69
CA ASP A 283 -20.23 -22.43 3.20
C ASP A 283 -20.98 -21.09 3.22
N CYS A 284 -20.27 -19.95 3.07
CA CYS A 284 -20.92 -18.64 3.09
C CYS A 284 -21.87 -18.45 1.90
N ASP A 285 -22.99 -17.75 2.13
CA ASP A 285 -23.96 -17.38 1.08
C ASP A 285 -23.91 -15.91 0.68
N PHE A 286 -23.21 -15.07 1.48
CA PHE A 286 -22.89 -13.68 1.17
C PHE A 286 -21.45 -13.36 1.59
N LEU A 287 -20.56 -13.17 0.62
CA LEU A 287 -19.17 -12.79 0.87
C LEU A 287 -19.02 -11.28 0.74
N ILE A 288 -18.48 -10.65 1.78
CA ILE A 288 -18.22 -9.20 1.84
C ILE A 288 -16.70 -8.97 1.82
N ALA A 289 -16.14 -8.72 0.64
CA ALA A 289 -14.72 -8.43 0.48
C ALA A 289 -14.43 -6.97 0.82
N VAL A 290 -13.54 -6.74 1.79
CA VAL A 290 -13.18 -5.41 2.29
C VAL A 290 -11.68 -5.19 2.12
N GLY A 291 -11.29 -4.37 1.13
CA GLY A 291 -9.89 -4.10 0.82
C GLY A 291 -9.09 -5.37 0.48
N ALA A 292 -9.72 -6.30 -0.25
CA ALA A 292 -9.18 -7.59 -0.63
C ALA A 292 -9.27 -7.82 -2.15
N ARG A 293 -8.22 -8.38 -2.76
CA ARG A 293 -8.04 -8.49 -4.22
C ARG A 293 -8.40 -9.85 -4.82
N PHE A 294 -8.81 -10.83 -4.04
CA PHE A 294 -9.00 -12.22 -4.47
C PHE A 294 -7.73 -12.83 -5.09
N ASP A 295 -6.59 -12.62 -4.40
CA ASP A 295 -5.28 -13.14 -4.78
C ASP A 295 -5.29 -14.67 -4.97
N ASP A 296 -4.45 -15.19 -5.86
CA ASP A 296 -4.40 -16.62 -6.19
C ASP A 296 -4.00 -17.52 -5.00
N ARG A 297 -3.25 -16.99 -4.02
CA ARG A 297 -2.91 -17.71 -2.77
C ARG A 297 -4.11 -17.85 -1.84
N VAL A 298 -5.14 -17.06 -2.04
CA VAL A 298 -6.40 -17.09 -1.29
C VAL A 298 -7.49 -17.74 -2.12
N ALA A 299 -7.80 -17.19 -3.29
CA ALA A 299 -8.92 -17.63 -4.12
C ALA A 299 -8.62 -18.93 -4.89
N GLY A 300 -7.34 -19.28 -5.12
CA GLY A 300 -6.95 -20.48 -5.84
C GLY A 300 -7.61 -20.53 -7.23
N LEU A 301 -8.59 -21.42 -7.39
CA LEU A 301 -9.45 -21.47 -8.56
C LEU A 301 -10.66 -20.56 -8.34
N PRO A 302 -10.78 -19.41 -9.05
CA PRO A 302 -11.83 -18.41 -8.80
C PRO A 302 -13.25 -18.97 -8.86
N ASP A 303 -13.52 -19.93 -9.74
CA ASP A 303 -14.84 -20.54 -9.88
C ASP A 303 -15.24 -21.38 -8.66
N LYS A 304 -14.26 -21.95 -7.95
CA LYS A 304 -14.47 -22.77 -6.76
C LYS A 304 -14.45 -21.97 -5.46
N PHE A 305 -13.81 -20.82 -5.44
CA PHE A 305 -13.74 -19.98 -4.25
C PHE A 305 -15.11 -19.34 -3.95
N ALA A 306 -15.59 -19.52 -2.73
CA ALA A 306 -16.90 -19.05 -2.30
C ALA A 306 -18.02 -19.44 -3.31
N ALA A 307 -18.02 -20.71 -3.76
CA ALA A 307 -18.91 -21.17 -4.82
C ALA A 307 -20.40 -21.16 -4.38
N ASN A 308 -20.67 -21.23 -3.06
CA ASN A 308 -22.02 -21.18 -2.49
C ASN A 308 -22.50 -19.75 -2.23
N ALA A 309 -21.64 -18.74 -2.37
CA ALA A 309 -22.01 -17.35 -2.19
C ALA A 309 -22.99 -16.92 -3.29
N ARG A 310 -24.22 -16.62 -2.90
CA ARG A 310 -25.27 -16.09 -3.80
C ARG A 310 -24.98 -14.65 -4.18
N HIS A 311 -24.29 -13.92 -3.29
CA HIS A 311 -23.90 -12.55 -3.49
C HIS A 311 -22.47 -12.32 -3.03
N ILE A 312 -21.76 -11.47 -3.79
CA ILE A 312 -20.42 -10.98 -3.43
C ILE A 312 -20.45 -9.47 -3.48
N ALA A 313 -20.10 -8.81 -2.36
CA ALA A 313 -19.87 -7.38 -2.28
C ALA A 313 -18.37 -7.09 -2.18
N GLN A 314 -17.88 -6.04 -2.85
CA GLN A 314 -16.47 -5.63 -2.80
C GLN A 314 -16.34 -4.13 -2.53
N PHE A 315 -15.58 -3.80 -1.50
CA PHE A 315 -15.12 -2.45 -1.20
C PHE A 315 -13.62 -2.35 -1.52
N ASP A 316 -13.25 -1.41 -2.35
CA ASP A 316 -11.85 -1.16 -2.68
C ASP A 316 -11.62 0.31 -3.03
N ILE A 317 -10.37 0.79 -2.90
CA ILE A 317 -9.96 2.12 -3.36
C ILE A 317 -9.51 2.11 -4.82
N ASP A 318 -9.11 0.94 -5.32
CA ASP A 318 -8.61 0.75 -6.68
C ASP A 318 -9.71 0.21 -7.60
N PRO A 319 -10.24 1.02 -8.54
CA PRO A 319 -11.27 0.56 -9.45
C PRO A 319 -10.85 -0.61 -10.32
N SER A 320 -9.54 -0.82 -10.52
CA SER A 320 -9.02 -1.92 -11.33
C SER A 320 -9.13 -3.30 -10.66
N GLU A 321 -9.35 -3.33 -9.35
CA GLU A 321 -9.51 -4.58 -8.60
C GLU A 321 -10.97 -5.06 -8.54
N ILE A 322 -11.94 -4.18 -8.85
CA ILE A 322 -13.37 -4.55 -8.79
C ILE A 322 -13.70 -5.57 -9.87
N GLY A 323 -14.14 -6.77 -9.43
CA GLY A 323 -14.55 -7.85 -10.34
C GLY A 323 -13.42 -8.44 -11.20
N LYS A 324 -12.16 -8.11 -10.92
CA LYS A 324 -11.00 -8.50 -11.73
C LYS A 324 -10.77 -10.02 -11.73
N VAL A 325 -10.87 -10.66 -10.59
CA VAL A 325 -10.64 -12.11 -10.40
C VAL A 325 -11.95 -12.85 -10.20
N LYS A 326 -12.84 -12.31 -9.37
CA LYS A 326 -14.15 -12.89 -9.06
C LYS A 326 -15.24 -11.87 -9.40
N PRO A 327 -16.26 -12.22 -10.21
CA PRO A 327 -17.41 -11.34 -10.44
C PRO A 327 -18.09 -10.95 -9.12
N VAL A 328 -18.56 -9.70 -9.04
CA VAL A 328 -19.22 -9.16 -7.84
C VAL A 328 -20.59 -8.59 -8.19
N ASP A 329 -21.55 -8.78 -7.28
CA ASP A 329 -22.93 -8.28 -7.45
C ASP A 329 -23.08 -6.83 -7.00
N TRP A 330 -22.24 -6.43 -6.06
CA TRP A 330 -22.23 -5.09 -5.50
C TRP A 330 -20.79 -4.61 -5.30
N SER A 331 -20.52 -3.36 -5.58
CA SER A 331 -19.21 -2.79 -5.34
C SER A 331 -19.26 -1.31 -4.98
N HIS A 332 -18.24 -0.87 -4.24
CA HIS A 332 -17.98 0.53 -3.99
C HIS A 332 -16.50 0.83 -4.05
N ILE A 333 -16.17 1.93 -4.75
CA ILE A 333 -14.81 2.47 -4.85
C ILE A 333 -14.77 3.70 -3.96
N GLY A 334 -14.06 3.63 -2.85
CA GLY A 334 -14.03 4.71 -1.88
C GLY A 334 -12.99 4.51 -0.79
N VAL A 335 -13.04 5.37 0.22
CA VAL A 335 -12.17 5.30 1.39
C VAL A 335 -12.81 4.40 2.44
N LEU A 336 -12.26 3.23 2.66
CA LEU A 336 -12.84 2.17 3.50
C LEU A 336 -13.33 2.64 4.86
N ARG A 337 -12.58 3.52 5.53
CA ARG A 337 -12.98 4.07 6.81
C ARG A 337 -14.32 4.81 6.76
N GLN A 338 -14.50 5.64 5.72
CA GLN A 338 -15.76 6.38 5.50
C GLN A 338 -16.88 5.44 5.07
N ASP A 339 -16.57 4.46 4.22
CA ASP A 339 -17.54 3.52 3.68
C ASP A 339 -18.09 2.59 4.76
N LEU A 340 -17.22 2.00 5.59
CA LEU A 340 -17.62 1.13 6.70
C LEU A 340 -18.42 1.91 7.76
N GLN A 341 -18.04 3.17 8.03
CA GLN A 341 -18.81 4.05 8.89
C GLN A 341 -20.22 4.28 8.30
N ALA A 342 -20.32 4.59 7.00
CA ALA A 342 -21.60 4.83 6.35
C ALA A 342 -22.51 3.58 6.34
N VAL A 343 -21.92 2.40 6.11
CA VAL A 343 -22.63 1.11 6.19
C VAL A 343 -23.14 0.91 7.61
N TYR A 344 -22.30 1.07 8.63
CA TYR A 344 -22.70 0.94 10.02
C TYR A 344 -23.86 1.88 10.39
N ASP A 345 -23.70 3.19 10.11
CA ASP A 345 -24.68 4.22 10.46
C ASP A 345 -26.05 3.98 9.79
N TYR A 346 -26.03 3.53 8.52
CA TYR A 346 -27.26 3.19 7.81
C TYR A 346 -28.00 2.04 8.50
N GLY A 347 -27.31 0.96 8.84
CA GLY A 347 -27.91 -0.19 9.49
C GLY A 347 -28.50 0.14 10.86
N VAL A 348 -27.77 0.93 11.67
CA VAL A 348 -28.24 1.41 12.97
C VAL A 348 -29.49 2.30 12.82
N ARG A 349 -29.43 3.29 11.90
CA ARG A 349 -30.55 4.20 11.61
C ARG A 349 -31.81 3.47 11.20
N HIS A 350 -31.68 2.40 10.41
CA HIS A 350 -32.80 1.59 9.93
C HIS A 350 -33.15 0.42 10.86
N ARG A 351 -32.49 0.29 12.02
CA ARG A 351 -32.74 -0.76 13.03
C ARG A 351 -32.60 -2.16 12.44
N ILE A 352 -31.67 -2.37 11.54
CA ILE A 352 -31.41 -3.67 10.94
C ILE A 352 -30.76 -4.57 12.00
N ALA A 353 -31.39 -5.69 12.29
CA ALA A 353 -30.95 -6.63 13.33
C ALA A 353 -31.12 -8.07 12.80
N PRO A 354 -30.22 -8.53 11.93
CA PRO A 354 -30.27 -9.89 11.39
C PRO A 354 -29.96 -10.91 12.50
N ASP A 355 -30.53 -12.10 12.40
CA ASP A 355 -30.20 -13.21 13.28
C ASP A 355 -29.34 -14.26 12.55
N PHE A 356 -28.09 -14.38 12.96
CA PHE A 356 -27.11 -15.35 12.45
C PHE A 356 -26.73 -16.40 13.50
N SER A 357 -27.60 -16.64 14.51
CA SER A 357 -27.30 -17.55 15.61
C SER A 357 -27.03 -18.99 15.17
N GLU A 358 -27.66 -19.46 14.09
CA GLU A 358 -27.39 -20.77 13.48
C GLU A 358 -26.00 -20.81 12.86
N TRP A 359 -25.66 -19.78 12.09
CA TRP A 359 -24.33 -19.64 11.49
C TRP A 359 -23.22 -19.55 12.55
N HIS A 360 -23.46 -18.85 13.66
CA HIS A 360 -22.49 -18.79 14.76
C HIS A 360 -22.23 -20.16 15.39
N ARG A 361 -23.25 -21.04 15.49
CA ARG A 361 -23.06 -22.42 15.96
C ARG A 361 -22.23 -23.24 14.97
N GLU A 362 -22.57 -23.18 13.67
CA GLU A 362 -21.81 -23.87 12.63
C GLU A 362 -20.34 -23.43 12.64
N ILE A 363 -20.05 -22.13 12.76
CA ILE A 363 -18.68 -21.60 12.86
C ILE A 363 -17.96 -22.08 14.11
N ALA A 364 -18.64 -22.17 15.25
CA ALA A 364 -18.06 -22.70 16.47
C ALA A 364 -17.66 -24.18 16.32
N ASP A 365 -18.46 -24.96 15.60
CA ASP A 365 -18.19 -26.37 15.31
C ASP A 365 -17.03 -26.56 14.30
N LEU A 366 -16.78 -25.56 13.42
CA LEU A 366 -15.64 -25.58 12.49
C LEU A 366 -14.29 -25.28 13.16
N LYS A 367 -14.26 -24.62 14.30
CA LYS A 367 -13.04 -24.24 15.04
C LYS A 367 -12.50 -25.35 15.90
#